data_1909322ce840f80b546cf6d1d77fbe84
#
_entry.id   1909322ce840f80b546cf6d1d77fbe84
#
_cell.length_a   1.000
_cell.length_b   1.000
_cell.length_c   1.000
_cell.angle_alpha   90.00
_cell.angle_beta   90.00
_cell.angle_gamma   90.00
#
_symmetry.space_group_name_H-M   'P 1'
#
loop_
_entity.id
_entity.type
_entity.pdbx_description
1 polymer ?
#
loop_
_entity_poly.entity_id
_entity_poly.type
_entity_poly.pdbx_seq_one_letter_code
_entity_poly.pdbx_strand_id
1 'polypeptide(L)'
;MKVIVTRPREQAGPLVARLEELGHEVVECPLIEIERISDEPIDADGYDWVIVTSPNGADEIARRGRNLPKLAAVGPGTAERLLEHGLQPDFVPRVSSQDGLLAEFPRPAGRVLFAAAENSRRRPIEELGADFVALYSTRLLAPDPPAGDVVVVASGSAARAYAAVGGRTRVVSIGPETTRIAESVGLTVAAEAESHDLDGLVAAVGVVASRS
;
A
#
# COMPACT_ATOMS: atom_id res chain seq x y z
N MET A 1 -9.67 23.47 6.06
CA MET A 1 -10.59 22.37 6.39
C MET A 1 -9.88 21.34 7.26
N LYS A 2 -10.65 20.48 7.95
CA LYS A 2 -10.11 19.41 8.81
C LYS A 2 -10.07 18.08 8.05
N VAL A 3 -8.86 17.56 7.85
CA VAL A 3 -8.59 16.36 7.02
C VAL A 3 -8.18 15.20 7.91
N ILE A 4 -8.87 14.07 7.80
CA ILE A 4 -8.53 12.84 8.50
C ILE A 4 -7.61 12.01 7.60
N VAL A 5 -6.44 11.62 8.11
CA VAL A 5 -5.47 10.77 7.41
C VAL A 5 -5.46 9.38 8.06
N THR A 6 -5.78 8.34 7.26
CA THR A 6 -5.96 6.96 7.76
C THR A 6 -4.74 6.06 7.55
N ARG A 7 -3.64 6.60 7.03
CA ARG A 7 -2.41 5.83 6.78
C ARG A 7 -1.76 5.37 8.09
N PRO A 8 -1.01 4.26 8.06
CA PRO A 8 -0.12 3.89 9.18
C PRO A 8 0.77 5.06 9.58
N ARG A 9 1.03 5.22 10.88
CA ARG A 9 1.79 6.37 11.42
C ARG A 9 3.13 6.58 10.74
N GLU A 10 3.85 5.49 10.46
CA GLU A 10 5.17 5.51 9.83
C GLU A 10 5.14 6.04 8.39
N GLN A 11 3.95 6.06 7.77
CA GLN A 11 3.74 6.46 6.38
C GLN A 11 2.91 7.73 6.23
N ALA A 12 2.35 8.24 7.32
CA ALA A 12 1.45 9.40 7.28
C ALA A 12 2.21 10.72 7.08
N GLY A 13 3.43 10.83 7.63
CA GLY A 13 4.20 12.07 7.72
C GLY A 13 4.29 12.88 6.43
N PRO A 14 4.69 12.32 5.28
CA PRO A 14 4.78 13.08 4.03
C PRO A 14 3.43 13.65 3.55
N LEU A 15 2.33 12.94 3.75
CA LEU A 15 0.99 13.44 3.40
C LEU A 15 0.52 14.51 4.39
N VAL A 16 0.73 14.28 5.68
CA VAL A 16 0.39 15.22 6.75
C VAL A 16 1.09 16.57 6.51
N ALA A 17 2.42 16.56 6.33
CA ALA A 17 3.20 17.79 6.11
C ALA A 17 2.67 18.60 4.93
N ARG A 18 2.39 17.96 3.78
CA ARG A 18 1.87 18.63 2.59
C ARG A 18 0.48 19.24 2.80
N LEU A 19 -0.40 18.55 3.53
CA LEU A 19 -1.73 19.06 3.82
C LEU A 19 -1.68 20.26 4.80
N GLU A 20 -0.78 20.20 5.79
CA GLU A 20 -0.55 21.30 6.73
C GLU A 20 0.07 22.52 6.05
N GLU A 21 1.02 22.33 5.12
CA GLU A 21 1.59 23.41 4.30
C GLU A 21 0.52 24.16 3.48
N LEU A 22 -0.54 23.46 3.07
CA LEU A 22 -1.71 24.05 2.39
C LEU A 22 -2.74 24.66 3.35
N GLY A 23 -2.45 24.72 4.65
CA GLY A 23 -3.30 25.34 5.67
C GLY A 23 -4.47 24.46 6.13
N HIS A 24 -4.40 23.14 5.92
CA HIS A 24 -5.40 22.22 6.48
C HIS A 24 -5.06 21.82 7.91
N GLU A 25 -6.08 21.65 8.76
CA GLU A 25 -5.94 20.96 10.03
C GLU A 25 -5.93 19.46 9.76
N VAL A 26 -4.87 18.75 10.15
CA VAL A 26 -4.77 17.31 9.93
C VAL A 26 -4.97 16.54 11.22
N VAL A 27 -5.79 15.47 11.14
CA VAL A 27 -6.00 14.54 12.25
C VAL A 27 -5.62 13.14 11.79
N GLU A 28 -4.62 12.57 12.42
CA GLU A 28 -4.24 11.19 12.16
C GLU A 28 -5.22 10.22 12.83
N CYS A 29 -5.73 9.29 12.03
CA CYS A 29 -6.61 8.20 12.46
C CYS A 29 -6.13 6.89 11.81
N PRO A 30 -4.98 6.36 12.22
CA PRO A 30 -4.44 5.15 11.61
C PRO A 30 -5.40 3.98 11.85
N LEU A 31 -5.74 3.26 10.78
CA LEU A 31 -6.66 2.12 10.80
C LEU A 31 -5.93 0.79 10.79
N ILE A 32 -4.65 0.82 10.48
CA ILE A 32 -3.78 -0.34 10.51
C ILE A 32 -2.42 0.04 11.10
N GLU A 33 -1.77 -0.94 11.67
CA GLU A 33 -0.38 -0.87 12.10
C GLU A 33 0.41 -1.97 11.40
N ILE A 34 1.59 -1.63 10.93
CA ILE A 34 2.52 -2.57 10.32
C ILE A 34 3.43 -3.09 11.42
N GLU A 35 3.38 -4.39 11.67
CA GLU A 35 4.17 -5.04 12.70
C GLU A 35 5.26 -5.89 12.06
N ARG A 36 6.49 -5.71 12.49
CA ARG A 36 7.60 -6.60 12.14
C ARG A 36 7.40 -7.93 12.83
N ILE A 37 7.56 -9.01 12.09
CA ILE A 37 7.36 -10.37 12.61
C ILE A 37 8.67 -11.11 12.89
N SER A 38 9.80 -10.64 12.36
CA SER A 38 11.12 -11.25 12.56
C SER A 38 12.25 -10.30 12.21
N ASP A 39 13.40 -10.48 12.86
CA ASP A 39 14.67 -9.86 12.50
C ASP A 39 15.64 -10.84 11.82
N GLU A 40 15.25 -12.09 11.65
CA GLU A 40 16.09 -13.11 11.05
C GLU A 40 16.36 -12.79 9.56
N PRO A 41 17.58 -13.00 9.08
CA PRO A 41 17.91 -12.87 7.67
C PRO A 41 17.04 -13.78 6.79
N ILE A 42 16.72 -13.30 5.61
CA ILE A 42 16.05 -14.04 4.55
C ILE A 42 17.11 -14.39 3.52
N ASP A 43 17.60 -15.62 3.55
CA ASP A 43 18.55 -16.07 2.56
C ASP A 43 17.82 -16.51 1.30
N ALA A 44 18.07 -15.82 0.19
CA ALA A 44 17.48 -16.10 -1.10
C ALA A 44 18.44 -16.88 -2.03
N ASP A 45 19.49 -17.50 -1.48
CA ASP A 45 20.36 -18.35 -2.28
C ASP A 45 19.61 -19.53 -2.91
N GLY A 46 19.90 -19.82 -4.18
CA GLY A 46 19.24 -20.88 -4.94
C GLY A 46 17.82 -20.53 -5.43
N TYR A 47 17.32 -19.32 -5.22
CA TYR A 47 16.15 -18.81 -5.94
C TYR A 47 16.57 -18.07 -7.22
N ASP A 48 15.70 -18.10 -8.22
CA ASP A 48 15.86 -17.31 -9.45
C ASP A 48 15.20 -15.94 -9.33
N TRP A 49 14.12 -15.85 -8.52
CA TRP A 49 13.34 -14.65 -8.30
C TRP A 49 12.89 -14.48 -6.85
N VAL A 50 12.85 -13.22 -6.41
CA VAL A 50 12.08 -12.78 -5.24
C VAL A 50 10.97 -11.83 -5.70
N ILE A 51 9.72 -12.18 -5.41
CA ILE A 51 8.56 -11.33 -5.70
C ILE A 51 8.24 -10.50 -4.45
N VAL A 52 8.21 -9.18 -4.59
CA VAL A 52 7.86 -8.22 -3.54
C VAL A 52 6.58 -7.48 -3.91
N THR A 53 5.60 -7.44 -2.99
CA THR A 53 4.24 -6.99 -3.31
C THR A 53 3.84 -5.64 -2.73
N SER A 54 4.72 -4.99 -1.98
CA SER A 54 4.41 -3.71 -1.34
C SER A 54 5.67 -2.92 -0.99
N PRO A 55 5.58 -1.59 -0.81
CA PRO A 55 6.68 -0.79 -0.28
C PRO A 55 7.20 -1.29 1.08
N ASN A 56 6.30 -1.68 2.00
CA ASN A 56 6.70 -2.29 3.28
C ASN A 56 7.50 -3.58 3.11
N GLY A 57 7.12 -4.37 2.10
CA GLY A 57 7.88 -5.57 1.72
C GLY A 57 9.25 -5.22 1.18
N ALA A 58 9.38 -4.15 0.41
CA ALA A 58 10.67 -3.65 -0.08
C ALA A 58 11.59 -3.24 1.09
N ASP A 59 11.06 -2.54 2.10
CA ASP A 59 11.80 -2.18 3.32
C ASP A 59 12.33 -3.42 4.05
N GLU A 60 11.50 -4.44 4.22
CA GLU A 60 11.89 -5.68 4.89
C GLU A 60 12.89 -6.51 4.08
N ILE A 61 12.74 -6.57 2.76
CA ILE A 61 13.72 -7.23 1.88
C ILE A 61 15.06 -6.49 1.90
N ALA A 62 15.06 -5.16 1.87
CA ALA A 62 16.28 -4.38 1.99
C ALA A 62 17.00 -4.62 3.34
N ARG A 63 16.24 -4.71 4.42
CA ARG A 63 16.76 -4.93 5.77
C ARG A 63 17.28 -6.36 5.99
N ARG A 64 16.52 -7.36 5.57
CA ARG A 64 16.72 -8.77 5.93
C ARG A 64 17.28 -9.62 4.79
N GLY A 65 17.07 -9.24 3.55
CA GLY A 65 17.45 -10.03 2.38
C GLY A 65 18.96 -10.25 2.28
N ARG A 66 19.35 -11.47 1.93
CA ARG A 66 20.73 -11.87 1.62
C ARG A 66 20.73 -12.67 0.33
N ASN A 67 21.80 -12.56 -0.43
CA ASN A 67 21.98 -13.30 -1.68
C ASN A 67 20.80 -13.13 -2.66
N LEU A 68 20.29 -11.87 -2.73
CA LEU A 68 19.08 -11.58 -3.52
C LEU A 68 19.33 -11.84 -5.01
N PRO A 69 18.50 -12.69 -5.65
CA PRO A 69 18.54 -12.93 -7.10
C PRO A 69 17.79 -11.79 -7.83
N LYS A 70 17.14 -12.08 -8.96
CA LYS A 70 16.28 -11.12 -9.64
C LYS A 70 15.09 -10.72 -8.78
N LEU A 71 14.73 -9.43 -8.81
CA LEU A 71 13.63 -8.87 -8.05
C LEU A 71 12.44 -8.54 -8.96
N ALA A 72 11.25 -8.98 -8.56
CA ALA A 72 10.01 -8.60 -9.19
C ALA A 72 9.17 -7.75 -8.23
N ALA A 73 8.80 -6.54 -8.63
CA ALA A 73 7.90 -5.68 -7.88
C ALA A 73 6.48 -5.76 -8.48
N VAL A 74 5.46 -5.84 -7.63
CA VAL A 74 4.06 -5.92 -8.10
C VAL A 74 3.56 -4.64 -8.75
N GLY A 75 4.23 -3.53 -8.53
CA GLY A 75 3.83 -2.24 -9.09
C GLY A 75 4.89 -1.14 -8.86
N PRO A 76 4.67 0.05 -9.45
CA PRO A 76 5.65 1.13 -9.47
C PRO A 76 6.05 1.62 -8.08
N GLY A 77 5.12 1.78 -7.15
CA GLY A 77 5.46 2.23 -5.78
C GLY A 77 6.35 1.23 -5.01
N THR A 78 6.22 -0.08 -5.29
CA THR A 78 7.13 -1.10 -4.74
C THR A 78 8.49 -1.05 -5.42
N ALA A 79 8.50 -0.84 -6.75
CA ALA A 79 9.72 -0.71 -7.52
C ALA A 79 10.54 0.52 -7.09
N GLU A 80 9.90 1.65 -6.95
CA GLU A 80 10.51 2.89 -6.45
C GLU A 80 11.11 2.70 -5.05
N ARG A 81 10.38 2.05 -4.15
CA ARG A 81 10.88 1.78 -2.79
C ARG A 81 12.08 0.85 -2.78
N LEU A 82 12.13 -0.15 -3.66
CA LEU A 82 13.32 -0.99 -3.85
C LEU A 82 14.51 -0.15 -4.33
N LEU A 83 14.31 0.74 -5.32
CA LEU A 83 15.35 1.62 -5.84
C LEU A 83 15.91 2.57 -4.77
N GLU A 84 15.07 3.13 -3.91
CA GLU A 84 15.49 3.96 -2.77
C GLU A 84 16.46 3.21 -1.83
N HIS A 85 16.32 1.90 -1.73
CA HIS A 85 17.24 1.02 -1.00
C HIS A 85 18.44 0.51 -1.82
N GLY A 86 18.60 0.99 -3.06
CA GLY A 86 19.67 0.54 -3.97
C GLY A 86 19.43 -0.85 -4.56
N LEU A 87 18.22 -1.38 -4.47
CA LEU A 87 17.81 -2.66 -5.03
C LEU A 87 17.09 -2.44 -6.35
N GLN A 88 17.68 -2.95 -7.44
CA GLN A 88 17.11 -2.80 -8.79
C GLN A 88 16.05 -3.86 -9.05
N PRO A 89 14.77 -3.50 -9.29
CA PRO A 89 13.79 -4.45 -9.78
C PRO A 89 14.06 -4.82 -11.23
N ASP A 90 14.08 -6.12 -11.53
CA ASP A 90 14.27 -6.67 -12.87
C ASP A 90 12.95 -6.80 -13.62
N PHE A 91 11.83 -6.82 -12.89
CA PHE A 91 10.50 -6.96 -13.47
C PHE A 91 9.44 -6.17 -12.68
N VAL A 92 8.61 -5.42 -13.44
CA VAL A 92 7.42 -4.72 -12.95
C VAL A 92 6.31 -4.89 -13.98
N PRO A 93 5.13 -5.44 -13.63
CA PRO A 93 4.03 -5.63 -14.58
C PRO A 93 3.39 -4.29 -14.96
N ARG A 94 2.71 -4.26 -16.11
CA ARG A 94 1.94 -3.09 -16.55
C ARG A 94 0.70 -2.86 -15.68
N VAL A 95 0.08 -3.95 -15.22
CA VAL A 95 -1.06 -3.91 -14.29
C VAL A 95 -0.57 -4.20 -12.88
N SER A 96 -0.61 -3.20 -12.00
CA SER A 96 -0.14 -3.28 -10.62
C SER A 96 -1.06 -4.15 -9.75
N SER A 97 -0.99 -5.45 -9.95
CA SER A 97 -1.74 -6.45 -9.18
C SER A 97 -1.01 -7.80 -9.22
N GLN A 98 -1.37 -8.72 -8.30
CA GLN A 98 -0.84 -10.09 -8.37
C GLN A 98 -1.25 -10.78 -9.68
N ASP A 99 -2.47 -10.52 -10.18
CA ASP A 99 -2.95 -11.09 -11.43
C ASP A 99 -2.15 -10.55 -12.61
N GLY A 100 -1.91 -9.24 -12.66
CA GLY A 100 -1.07 -8.61 -13.69
C GLY A 100 0.36 -9.13 -13.65
N LEU A 101 0.94 -9.26 -12.45
CA LEU A 101 2.27 -9.84 -12.29
C LEU A 101 2.32 -11.25 -12.83
N LEU A 102 1.39 -12.13 -12.45
CA LEU A 102 1.37 -13.53 -12.87
C LEU A 102 1.14 -13.69 -14.37
N ALA A 103 0.32 -12.82 -14.98
CA ALA A 103 0.05 -12.85 -16.42
C ALA A 103 1.27 -12.49 -17.27
N GLU A 104 2.13 -11.60 -16.78
CA GLU A 104 3.30 -11.10 -17.50
C GLU A 104 4.63 -11.69 -16.99
N PHE A 105 4.59 -12.51 -15.92
CA PHE A 105 5.81 -13.03 -15.28
C PHE A 105 6.66 -13.88 -16.24
N PRO A 106 8.00 -13.69 -16.25
CA PRO A 106 8.88 -14.45 -17.13
C PRO A 106 8.76 -15.97 -16.97
N ARG A 107 8.77 -16.69 -18.09
CA ARG A 107 8.69 -18.15 -18.12
C ARG A 107 9.88 -18.75 -18.91
N PRO A 108 10.51 -19.82 -18.44
CA PRO A 108 10.25 -20.51 -17.16
C PRO A 108 10.64 -19.64 -15.97
N ALA A 109 9.85 -19.72 -14.89
CA ALA A 109 10.07 -18.89 -13.71
C ALA A 109 11.28 -19.36 -12.87
N GLY A 110 11.65 -20.63 -12.94
CA GLY A 110 12.62 -21.22 -12.02
C GLY A 110 12.09 -21.30 -10.60
N ARG A 111 12.98 -21.26 -9.60
CA ARG A 111 12.59 -21.21 -8.19
C ARG A 111 12.24 -19.77 -7.78
N VAL A 112 11.06 -19.59 -7.21
CA VAL A 112 10.52 -18.28 -6.84
C VAL A 112 10.30 -18.22 -5.35
N LEU A 113 10.78 -17.15 -4.70
CA LEU A 113 10.43 -16.78 -3.33
C LEU A 113 9.39 -15.66 -3.36
N PHE A 114 8.20 -15.93 -2.85
CA PHE A 114 7.12 -14.94 -2.70
C PHE A 114 7.21 -14.29 -1.32
N ALA A 115 7.69 -13.04 -1.29
CA ALA A 115 7.95 -12.27 -0.09
C ALA A 115 6.87 -11.18 0.09
N ALA A 116 5.97 -11.35 1.06
CA ALA A 116 4.80 -10.50 1.20
C ALA A 116 4.31 -10.41 2.65
N ALA A 117 3.24 -9.62 2.88
CA ALA A 117 2.54 -9.60 4.15
C ALA A 117 2.03 -11.00 4.52
N GLU A 118 2.00 -11.31 5.82
CA GLU A 118 1.55 -12.60 6.34
C GLU A 118 0.16 -13.01 5.83
N ASN A 119 -0.74 -12.05 5.72
CA ASN A 119 -2.13 -12.25 5.29
C ASN A 119 -2.37 -11.95 3.79
N SER A 120 -1.31 -11.87 2.98
CA SER A 120 -1.44 -11.63 1.54
C SER A 120 -2.10 -12.81 0.81
N ARG A 121 -2.74 -12.53 -0.33
CA ARG A 121 -3.21 -13.59 -1.24
C ARG A 121 -2.02 -14.38 -1.74
N ARG A 122 -2.16 -15.70 -1.84
CA ARG A 122 -1.05 -16.62 -2.13
C ARG A 122 -1.08 -17.18 -3.55
N ARG A 123 -1.66 -16.45 -4.49
CA ARG A 123 -1.71 -16.87 -5.89
C ARG A 123 -0.35 -17.19 -6.53
N PRO A 124 0.76 -16.46 -6.25
CA PRO A 124 2.07 -16.85 -6.75
C PRO A 124 2.52 -18.24 -6.29
N ILE A 125 2.11 -18.69 -5.11
CA ILE A 125 2.40 -20.05 -4.63
C ILE A 125 1.66 -21.06 -5.50
N GLU A 126 0.39 -20.84 -5.77
CA GLU A 126 -0.48 -21.75 -6.53
C GLU A 126 -0.07 -21.82 -8.01
N GLU A 127 0.29 -20.69 -8.63
CA GLU A 127 0.53 -20.59 -10.07
C GLU A 127 2.00 -20.75 -10.49
N LEU A 128 2.94 -20.43 -9.59
CA LEU A 128 4.39 -20.52 -9.85
C LEU A 128 5.07 -21.61 -9.02
N GLY A 129 4.37 -22.24 -8.08
CA GLY A 129 5.01 -23.14 -7.10
C GLY A 129 5.98 -22.39 -6.18
N ALA A 130 5.72 -21.10 -5.91
CA ALA A 130 6.64 -20.27 -5.13
C ALA A 130 6.69 -20.69 -3.66
N ASP A 131 7.88 -20.66 -3.06
CA ASP A 131 8.03 -20.68 -1.61
C ASP A 131 7.57 -19.35 -1.03
N PHE A 132 7.08 -19.34 0.21
CA PHE A 132 6.54 -18.13 0.86
C PHE A 132 7.37 -17.72 2.07
N VAL A 133 7.64 -16.43 2.16
CA VAL A 133 8.14 -15.80 3.39
C VAL A 133 7.27 -14.61 3.79
N ALA A 134 6.79 -14.65 5.03
CA ALA A 134 6.10 -13.51 5.61
C ALA A 134 7.12 -12.44 6.02
N LEU A 135 6.91 -11.21 5.55
CA LEU A 135 7.80 -10.08 5.84
C LEU A 135 7.34 -9.26 7.04
N TYR A 136 6.05 -9.04 7.14
CA TYR A 136 5.40 -8.25 8.18
C TYR A 136 3.96 -8.72 8.35
N SER A 137 3.36 -8.40 9.48
CA SER A 137 1.92 -8.53 9.68
C SER A 137 1.23 -7.16 9.62
N THR A 138 -0.09 -7.19 9.44
CA THR A 138 -0.92 -5.99 9.47
C THR A 138 -1.96 -6.18 10.56
N ARG A 139 -1.87 -5.38 11.62
CA ARG A 139 -2.85 -5.35 12.69
C ARG A 139 -3.90 -4.29 12.41
N LEU A 140 -5.17 -4.68 12.43
CA LEU A 140 -6.28 -3.74 12.36
C LEU A 140 -6.39 -2.97 13.68
N LEU A 141 -6.50 -1.65 13.57
CA LEU A 141 -6.82 -0.76 14.66
C LEU A 141 -8.31 -0.41 14.60
N ALA A 142 -8.91 -0.17 15.75
CA ALA A 142 -10.31 0.21 15.88
C ALA A 142 -10.43 1.53 16.66
N PRO A 143 -9.88 2.65 16.14
CA PRO A 143 -10.04 3.94 16.79
C PRO A 143 -11.47 4.45 16.65
N ASP A 144 -11.92 5.28 17.57
CA ASP A 144 -13.11 6.09 17.35
C ASP A 144 -12.83 7.10 16.23
N PRO A 145 -13.63 7.14 15.14
CA PRO A 145 -13.36 8.04 14.03
C PRO A 145 -13.48 9.51 14.49
N PRO A 146 -12.44 10.33 14.30
CA PRO A 146 -12.51 11.72 14.66
C PRO A 146 -13.47 12.49 13.76
N ALA A 147 -13.98 13.63 14.25
CA ALA A 147 -14.71 14.55 13.40
C ALA A 147 -13.76 15.23 12.41
N GLY A 148 -14.21 15.39 11.17
CA GLY A 148 -13.48 16.07 10.11
C GLY A 148 -14.36 16.35 8.91
N ASP A 149 -13.87 17.15 7.98
CA ASP A 149 -14.59 17.54 6.77
C ASP A 149 -14.46 16.48 5.67
N VAL A 150 -13.27 15.89 5.58
CA VAL A 150 -12.96 14.78 4.66
C VAL A 150 -12.02 13.79 5.31
N VAL A 151 -12.06 12.54 4.84
CA VAL A 151 -11.09 11.48 5.17
C VAL A 151 -10.34 11.05 3.91
N VAL A 152 -9.02 10.97 4.00
CA VAL A 152 -8.18 10.47 2.91
C VAL A 152 -7.96 8.98 3.06
N VAL A 153 -8.31 8.20 2.03
CA VAL A 153 -8.10 6.76 1.98
C VAL A 153 -7.22 6.36 0.78
N ALA A 154 -6.09 5.75 1.07
CA ALA A 154 -5.08 5.36 0.09
C ALA A 154 -5.20 3.89 -0.37
N SER A 155 -6.27 3.18 0.01
CA SER A 155 -6.53 1.82 -0.43
C SER A 155 -7.96 1.39 -0.13
N GLY A 156 -8.45 0.38 -0.85
CA GLY A 156 -9.76 -0.20 -0.56
C GLY A 156 -9.84 -0.88 0.81
N SER A 157 -8.73 -1.40 1.34
CA SER A 157 -8.67 -1.94 2.71
C SER A 157 -8.84 -0.84 3.75
N ALA A 158 -8.24 0.34 3.56
CA ALA A 158 -8.44 1.49 4.43
C ALA A 158 -9.91 1.98 4.39
N ALA A 159 -10.54 2.00 3.20
CA ALA A 159 -11.95 2.35 3.09
C ALA A 159 -12.86 1.38 3.89
N ARG A 160 -12.63 0.07 3.75
CA ARG A 160 -13.37 -0.94 4.53
C ARG A 160 -13.14 -0.78 6.03
N ALA A 161 -11.89 -0.59 6.46
CA ALA A 161 -11.55 -0.42 7.86
C ALA A 161 -12.20 0.84 8.45
N TYR A 162 -12.18 1.96 7.69
CA TYR A 162 -12.83 3.20 8.13
C TYR A 162 -14.35 3.05 8.30
N ALA A 163 -15.00 2.39 7.35
CA ALA A 163 -16.43 2.08 7.47
C ALA A 163 -16.73 1.15 8.66
N ALA A 164 -15.88 0.15 8.89
CA ALA A 164 -16.04 -0.83 9.97
C ALA A 164 -15.94 -0.20 11.37
N VAL A 165 -15.10 0.82 11.55
CA VAL A 165 -15.04 1.59 12.82
C VAL A 165 -16.13 2.66 12.94
N GLY A 166 -17.11 2.68 12.03
CA GLY A 166 -18.24 3.62 12.09
C GLY A 166 -17.97 4.97 11.43
N GLY A 167 -16.86 5.13 10.70
CA GLY A 167 -16.56 6.35 9.97
C GLY A 167 -17.62 6.68 8.91
N ARG A 168 -17.99 7.97 8.79
CA ARG A 168 -19.02 8.45 7.84
C ARG A 168 -18.62 9.75 7.14
N THR A 169 -17.43 10.25 7.41
CA THR A 169 -16.91 11.46 6.75
C THR A 169 -16.71 11.20 5.26
N ARG A 170 -16.95 12.22 4.43
CA ARG A 170 -16.76 12.11 2.98
C ARG A 170 -15.32 11.73 2.63
N VAL A 171 -15.16 10.84 1.66
CA VAL A 171 -13.87 10.24 1.29
C VAL A 171 -13.20 11.02 0.17
N VAL A 172 -11.89 11.21 0.28
CA VAL A 172 -10.98 11.47 -0.83
C VAL A 172 -10.20 10.20 -1.08
N SER A 173 -10.36 9.59 -2.25
CA SER A 173 -9.78 8.29 -2.61
C SER A 173 -8.56 8.44 -3.53
N ILE A 174 -7.61 7.51 -3.42
CA ILE A 174 -6.39 7.51 -4.25
C ILE A 174 -6.63 7.10 -5.71
N GLY A 175 -7.78 6.52 -6.02
CA GLY A 175 -8.07 6.08 -7.38
C GLY A 175 -9.29 5.16 -7.47
N PRO A 176 -9.66 4.72 -8.69
CA PRO A 176 -10.96 4.16 -9.01
C PRO A 176 -11.31 2.87 -8.26
N GLU A 177 -10.34 1.99 -8.02
CA GLU A 177 -10.61 0.77 -7.24
C GLU A 177 -10.92 1.10 -5.78
N THR A 178 -10.24 2.09 -5.19
CA THR A 178 -10.51 2.57 -3.83
C THR A 178 -11.87 3.26 -3.75
N THR A 179 -12.22 4.07 -4.76
CA THR A 179 -13.54 4.69 -4.91
C THR A 179 -14.64 3.63 -4.90
N ARG A 180 -14.56 2.66 -5.81
CA ARG A 180 -15.53 1.57 -5.93
C ARG A 180 -15.72 0.81 -4.62
N ILE A 181 -14.63 0.54 -3.90
CA ILE A 181 -14.69 -0.14 -2.60
C ILE A 181 -15.32 0.76 -1.53
N ALA A 182 -14.95 2.05 -1.47
CA ALA A 182 -15.52 3.00 -0.51
C ALA A 182 -17.05 3.08 -0.67
N GLU A 183 -17.54 3.23 -1.89
CA GLU A 183 -18.97 3.25 -2.21
C GLU A 183 -19.65 1.92 -1.85
N SER A 184 -19.02 0.78 -2.13
CA SER A 184 -19.59 -0.55 -1.83
C SER A 184 -19.76 -0.81 -0.32
N VAL A 185 -19.05 -0.07 0.54
CA VAL A 185 -19.20 -0.14 2.00
C VAL A 185 -19.98 1.04 2.58
N GLY A 186 -20.68 1.80 1.73
CA GLY A 186 -21.59 2.87 2.12
C GLY A 186 -20.94 4.21 2.46
N LEU A 187 -19.69 4.43 2.05
CA LEU A 187 -19.02 5.73 2.17
C LEU A 187 -19.33 6.61 0.97
N THR A 188 -19.43 7.91 1.20
CA THR A 188 -19.62 8.91 0.13
C THR A 188 -18.27 9.44 -0.33
N VAL A 189 -17.94 9.28 -1.61
CA VAL A 189 -16.71 9.81 -2.20
C VAL A 189 -16.93 11.25 -2.66
N ALA A 190 -16.14 12.18 -2.12
CA ALA A 190 -16.17 13.61 -2.45
C ALA A 190 -15.25 13.95 -3.63
N ALA A 191 -14.12 13.25 -3.74
CA ALA A 191 -13.18 13.38 -4.84
C ALA A 191 -12.33 12.11 -4.98
N GLU A 192 -11.87 11.85 -6.20
CA GLU A 192 -10.89 10.83 -6.55
C GLU A 192 -9.64 11.50 -7.06
N ALA A 193 -8.46 11.03 -6.67
CA ALA A 193 -7.20 11.53 -7.15
C ALA A 193 -6.98 11.15 -8.63
N GLU A 194 -6.51 12.10 -9.43
CA GLU A 194 -6.20 11.87 -10.85
C GLU A 194 -4.93 11.05 -11.04
N SER A 195 -3.90 11.28 -10.20
CA SER A 195 -2.73 10.42 -10.09
C SER A 195 -2.79 9.60 -8.81
N HIS A 196 -2.35 8.32 -8.89
CA HIS A 196 -2.51 7.35 -7.80
C HIS A 196 -1.31 7.41 -6.83
N ASP A 197 -0.98 8.62 -6.39
CA ASP A 197 0.14 8.95 -5.53
C ASP A 197 -0.24 10.00 -4.46
N LEU A 198 0.74 10.47 -3.69
CA LEU A 198 0.50 11.48 -2.67
C LEU A 198 0.12 12.84 -3.26
N ASP A 199 0.70 13.21 -4.40
CA ASP A 199 0.42 14.49 -5.06
C ASP A 199 -1.03 14.54 -5.53
N GLY A 200 -1.52 13.45 -6.12
CA GLY A 200 -2.92 13.30 -6.52
C GLY A 200 -3.88 13.39 -5.34
N LEU A 201 -3.55 12.76 -4.20
CA LEU A 201 -4.38 12.86 -2.99
C LEU A 201 -4.45 14.30 -2.46
N VAL A 202 -3.32 14.99 -2.40
CA VAL A 202 -3.25 16.40 -1.96
C VAL A 202 -4.06 17.30 -2.90
N ALA A 203 -3.91 17.13 -4.21
CA ALA A 203 -4.68 17.88 -5.21
C ALA A 203 -6.19 17.63 -5.07
N ALA A 204 -6.60 16.36 -4.86
CA ALA A 204 -8.01 16.01 -4.68
C ALA A 204 -8.61 16.61 -3.40
N VAL A 205 -7.87 16.71 -2.30
CA VAL A 205 -8.27 17.45 -1.09
C VAL A 205 -8.48 18.94 -1.42
N GLY A 206 -7.57 19.55 -2.19
CA GLY A 206 -7.69 20.93 -2.65
C GLY A 206 -8.97 21.20 -3.46
N VAL A 207 -9.36 20.25 -4.34
CA VAL A 207 -10.63 20.33 -5.08
C VAL A 207 -11.83 20.34 -4.16
N VAL A 208 -11.84 19.52 -3.11
CA VAL A 208 -12.95 19.53 -2.12
C VAL A 208 -12.97 20.83 -1.32
N ALA A 209 -11.81 21.33 -0.91
CA ALA A 209 -11.69 22.57 -0.16
C ALA A 209 -12.21 23.78 -0.91
N SER A 210 -12.02 23.85 -2.24
CA SER A 210 -12.49 24.95 -3.09
C SER A 210 -14.01 24.95 -3.32
N ARG A 211 -14.70 23.84 -3.00
CA ARG A 211 -16.15 23.69 -3.16
C ARG A 211 -16.92 23.81 -1.86
N SER A 212 -16.24 24.01 -0.73
CA SER A 212 -16.81 24.14 0.64
C SER A 212 -16.89 25.57 1.05
#